data_4b3b46a6ad827f5e7a8ddab3b9e14d7b
#
_entry.id   4b3b46a6ad827f5e7a8ddab3b9e14d7b
#
_cell.length_a   1.000
_cell.length_b   1.000
_cell.length_c   1.000
_cell.angle_alpha   90.00
_cell.angle_beta   90.00
_cell.angle_gamma   90.00
#
_symmetry.space_group_name_H-M   'P 1'
#
loop_
_entity.id
_entity.type
_entity.pdbx_description
1 polymer ?
#
loop_
_entity_poly.entity_id
_entity_poly.type
_entity_poly.pdbx_seq_one_letter_code
_entity_poly.pdbx_strand_id
1 'polypeptide(L)'
;MMANQQATTPKHYSAYATLLDSFQSYLDAEKTYYKYFTSENPSVTVDEWCDKMYVDLINKINRVPFTSEAADRGTAFNELVDALVKKPLAKRAKDNDMESENIMLRVVVLQLKGRRKTDPITEKAAYEVVFDPDKDNRDRTASQPDEEKPQLREPQTFTFFKDVVDEFVTYYDGALPQVFVKGSLETHFGTIDLYGYADELMPFSCHDIKTTKNYHAGNFKEHWQHIVYPFCLHQMGVPVDLFEYNITNFKETFSEVYAFKEERDIPKLRDICERFIQFIETNRDVITDTKVFHSLNDR
;
A
#
# COMPACT_ATOMS: atom_id res chain seq x y z
N MET A 1 -54.75 -2.10 -9.71
CA MET A 1 -53.79 -2.59 -8.73
C MET A 1 -52.43 -1.95 -9.05
N MET A 2 -52.05 -0.91 -8.32
CA MET A 2 -50.73 -0.33 -8.47
C MET A 2 -49.74 -1.18 -7.67
N ALA A 3 -48.80 -1.78 -8.37
CA ALA A 3 -47.70 -2.51 -7.74
C ALA A 3 -46.88 -1.53 -6.91
N ASN A 4 -46.84 -1.78 -5.62
CA ASN A 4 -45.93 -1.10 -4.67
C ASN A 4 -44.48 -1.41 -5.10
N GLN A 5 -43.87 -0.54 -5.85
CA GLN A 5 -42.39 -0.53 -5.99
C GLN A 5 -41.85 -0.16 -4.61
N GLN A 6 -41.48 -1.16 -3.82
CA GLN A 6 -40.63 -0.96 -2.67
C GLN A 6 -39.35 -0.30 -3.21
N ALA A 7 -39.12 0.94 -2.84
CA ALA A 7 -37.84 1.62 -3.08
C ALA A 7 -36.75 0.79 -2.41
N THR A 8 -36.02 0.01 -3.21
CA THR A 8 -34.83 -0.69 -2.70
C THR A 8 -33.83 0.38 -2.28
N THR A 9 -33.44 0.36 -1.02
CA THR A 9 -32.36 1.21 -0.51
C THR A 9 -31.18 1.11 -1.48
N PRO A 10 -30.61 2.24 -1.93
CA PRO A 10 -29.45 2.19 -2.82
C PRO A 10 -28.35 1.32 -2.19
N LYS A 11 -27.83 0.37 -2.94
CA LYS A 11 -26.74 -0.47 -2.45
C LYS A 11 -25.48 0.37 -2.33
N HIS A 12 -24.79 0.21 -1.20
CA HIS A 12 -23.51 0.85 -0.94
C HIS A 12 -22.41 -0.19 -0.81
N TYR A 13 -21.27 0.15 -1.36
CA TYR A 13 -20.06 -0.68 -1.34
C TYR A 13 -18.86 0.17 -0.95
N SER A 14 -17.75 -0.48 -0.64
CA SER A 14 -16.49 0.24 -0.43
C SER A 14 -15.28 -0.60 -0.80
N ALA A 15 -14.26 0.07 -1.35
CA ALA A 15 -12.99 -0.53 -1.70
C ALA A 15 -11.83 0.46 -1.50
N TYR A 16 -10.68 -0.05 -1.14
CA TYR A 16 -9.44 0.72 -1.13
C TYR A 16 -8.59 0.41 -2.37
N ALA A 17 -7.75 1.35 -2.79
CA ALA A 17 -7.04 1.27 -4.06
C ALA A 17 -6.27 -0.04 -4.26
N THR A 18 -5.51 -0.49 -3.25
CA THR A 18 -4.74 -1.75 -3.36
C THR A 18 -5.58 -3.02 -3.33
N LEU A 19 -6.88 -2.93 -2.95
CA LEU A 19 -7.83 -4.02 -3.14
C LEU A 19 -8.22 -4.14 -4.61
N LEU A 20 -8.42 -3.00 -5.30
CA LEU A 20 -8.65 -2.99 -6.74
C LEU A 20 -7.42 -3.51 -7.51
N ASP A 21 -6.18 -3.22 -7.05
CA ASP A 21 -4.97 -3.83 -7.63
C ASP A 21 -4.99 -5.35 -7.54
N SER A 22 -5.41 -5.89 -6.37
CA SER A 22 -5.50 -7.34 -6.18
C SER A 22 -6.62 -7.96 -7.02
N PHE A 23 -7.73 -7.24 -7.17
CA PHE A 23 -8.82 -7.67 -8.05
C PHE A 23 -8.38 -7.66 -9.51
N GLN A 24 -7.65 -6.62 -9.97
CA GLN A 24 -7.08 -6.59 -11.32
C GLN A 24 -6.09 -7.76 -11.53
N SER A 25 -5.24 -8.03 -10.54
CA SER A 25 -4.30 -9.17 -10.61
C SER A 25 -5.02 -10.51 -10.74
N TYR A 26 -6.15 -10.69 -10.05
CA TYR A 26 -7.01 -11.85 -10.21
C TYR A 26 -7.60 -11.95 -11.62
N LEU A 27 -8.11 -10.83 -12.16
CA LEU A 27 -8.66 -10.80 -13.52
C LEU A 27 -7.61 -11.11 -14.60
N ASP A 28 -6.37 -10.74 -14.37
CA ASP A 28 -5.25 -10.96 -15.27
C ASP A 28 -4.47 -12.25 -14.92
N ALA A 29 -4.98 -13.13 -14.04
CA ALA A 29 -4.26 -14.28 -13.52
C ALA A 29 -3.73 -15.21 -14.64
N GLU A 30 -4.59 -15.61 -15.57
CA GLU A 30 -4.21 -16.47 -16.70
C GLU A 30 -3.18 -15.80 -17.60
N LYS A 31 -3.37 -14.52 -17.96
CA LYS A 31 -2.42 -13.74 -18.77
C LYS A 31 -1.05 -13.64 -18.07
N THR A 32 -1.07 -13.44 -16.74
CA THR A 32 0.13 -13.35 -15.92
C THR A 32 0.84 -14.71 -15.84
N TYR A 33 0.09 -15.79 -15.73
CA TYR A 33 0.65 -17.13 -15.76
C TYR A 33 1.48 -17.38 -17.02
N TYR A 34 0.91 -17.16 -18.20
CA TYR A 34 1.64 -17.37 -19.47
C TYR A 34 2.81 -16.40 -19.70
N LYS A 35 2.85 -15.30 -18.98
CA LYS A 35 4.01 -14.38 -19.01
C LYS A 35 5.19 -14.89 -18.19
N TYR A 36 4.93 -15.53 -17.05
CA TYR A 36 5.98 -15.90 -16.09
C TYR A 36 6.34 -17.37 -16.11
N PHE A 37 5.41 -18.26 -16.45
CA PHE A 37 5.65 -19.71 -16.51
C PHE A 37 5.88 -20.18 -17.94
N THR A 38 7.05 -19.86 -18.46
CA THR A 38 7.42 -20.14 -19.88
C THR A 38 8.12 -21.49 -20.10
N SER A 39 8.36 -22.27 -19.03
CA SER A 39 8.99 -23.60 -19.14
C SER A 39 8.01 -24.63 -19.70
N GLU A 40 8.55 -25.67 -20.38
CA GLU A 40 7.73 -26.77 -20.90
C GLU A 40 7.03 -27.61 -19.81
N ASN A 41 7.59 -27.59 -18.57
CA ASN A 41 7.01 -28.24 -17.40
C ASN A 41 7.02 -27.26 -16.22
N PRO A 42 6.05 -26.35 -16.12
CA PRO A 42 5.95 -25.44 -14.99
C PRO A 42 5.62 -26.21 -13.70
N SER A 43 6.15 -25.72 -12.57
CA SER A 43 5.91 -26.31 -11.25
C SER A 43 4.47 -26.14 -10.75
N VAL A 44 3.69 -25.27 -11.40
CA VAL A 44 2.30 -24.93 -11.07
C VAL A 44 1.52 -24.89 -12.37
N THR A 45 0.35 -25.48 -12.40
CA THR A 45 -0.57 -25.42 -13.54
C THR A 45 -1.29 -24.06 -13.61
N VAL A 46 -1.90 -23.74 -14.76
CA VAL A 46 -2.68 -22.52 -14.92
C VAL A 46 -3.89 -22.50 -13.97
N ASP A 47 -4.56 -23.64 -13.79
CA ASP A 47 -5.72 -23.76 -12.90
C ASP A 47 -5.31 -23.53 -11.44
N GLU A 48 -4.25 -24.19 -10.96
CA GLU A 48 -3.71 -23.97 -9.60
C GLU A 48 -3.27 -22.53 -9.37
N TRP A 49 -2.73 -21.87 -10.39
CA TRP A 49 -2.38 -20.45 -10.29
C TRP A 49 -3.61 -19.56 -10.20
N CYS A 50 -4.62 -19.78 -11.03
CA CYS A 50 -5.87 -19.03 -11.00
C CYS A 50 -6.62 -19.23 -9.69
N ASP A 51 -6.70 -20.47 -9.19
CA ASP A 51 -7.30 -20.80 -7.90
C ASP A 51 -6.57 -20.09 -6.76
N LYS A 52 -5.25 -20.06 -6.78
CA LYS A 52 -4.45 -19.33 -5.82
C LYS A 52 -4.77 -17.83 -5.83
N MET A 53 -4.84 -17.22 -7.01
CA MET A 53 -5.15 -15.78 -7.14
C MET A 53 -6.55 -15.46 -6.64
N TYR A 54 -7.52 -16.37 -6.85
CA TYR A 54 -8.86 -16.25 -6.27
C TYR A 54 -8.84 -16.31 -4.75
N VAL A 55 -8.16 -17.30 -4.16
CA VAL A 55 -8.05 -17.45 -2.70
C VAL A 55 -7.33 -16.25 -2.08
N ASP A 56 -6.25 -15.77 -2.69
CA ASP A 56 -5.51 -14.59 -2.23
C ASP A 56 -6.40 -13.34 -2.24
N LEU A 57 -7.24 -13.16 -3.26
CA LEU A 57 -8.19 -12.07 -3.35
C LEU A 57 -9.27 -12.17 -2.25
N ILE A 58 -9.89 -13.33 -2.06
CA ILE A 58 -10.90 -13.56 -1.00
C ILE A 58 -10.28 -13.30 0.38
N ASN A 59 -9.06 -13.78 0.63
CA ASN A 59 -8.34 -13.51 1.88
C ASN A 59 -8.12 -12.01 2.08
N LYS A 60 -7.79 -11.28 1.03
CA LYS A 60 -7.58 -9.82 1.11
C LYS A 60 -8.89 -9.07 1.36
N ILE A 61 -9.99 -9.47 0.73
CA ILE A 61 -11.33 -8.92 1.01
C ILE A 61 -11.69 -9.19 2.48
N ASN A 62 -11.47 -10.40 2.96
CA ASN A 62 -11.74 -10.82 4.34
C ASN A 62 -10.72 -10.28 5.36
N ARG A 63 -9.71 -9.49 4.91
CA ARG A 63 -8.65 -8.92 5.76
C ARG A 63 -7.93 -9.98 6.60
N VAL A 64 -7.75 -11.18 6.03
CA VAL A 64 -6.94 -12.23 6.66
C VAL A 64 -5.51 -11.69 6.82
N PRO A 65 -4.94 -11.71 8.02
CA PRO A 65 -3.59 -11.22 8.26
C PRO A 65 -2.58 -11.93 7.36
N PHE A 66 -1.77 -11.15 6.69
CA PHE A 66 -0.67 -11.64 5.87
C PHE A 66 0.65 -11.11 6.43
N THR A 67 1.61 -12.00 6.63
CA THR A 67 2.93 -11.66 7.14
C THR A 67 4.00 -11.90 6.09
N SER A 68 4.87 -10.92 5.89
CA SER A 68 5.99 -11.01 4.96
C SER A 68 7.09 -10.07 5.43
N GLU A 69 8.30 -10.59 5.62
CA GLU A 69 9.47 -9.77 5.94
C GLU A 69 9.67 -8.64 4.91
N ALA A 70 9.39 -8.90 3.65
CA ALA A 70 9.48 -7.88 2.60
C ALA A 70 8.45 -6.76 2.78
N ALA A 71 7.21 -7.11 3.19
CA ALA A 71 6.18 -6.12 3.49
C ALA A 71 6.53 -5.33 4.76
N ASP A 72 6.94 -6.02 5.83
CA ASP A 72 7.36 -5.38 7.08
C ASP A 72 8.55 -4.43 6.86
N ARG A 73 9.52 -4.82 6.04
CA ARG A 73 10.64 -3.96 5.65
C ARG A 73 10.19 -2.73 4.85
N GLY A 74 9.22 -2.90 3.95
CA GLY A 74 8.63 -1.77 3.20
C GLY A 74 7.91 -0.80 4.12
N THR A 75 7.09 -1.32 5.02
CA THR A 75 6.37 -0.50 6.02
C THR A 75 7.36 0.24 6.93
N ALA A 76 8.39 -0.45 7.44
CA ALA A 76 9.43 0.18 8.26
C ALA A 76 10.18 1.30 7.53
N PHE A 77 10.40 1.16 6.20
CA PHE A 77 11.00 2.22 5.39
C PHE A 77 10.07 3.44 5.28
N ASN A 78 8.79 3.23 4.97
CA ASN A 78 7.81 4.31 4.86
C ASN A 78 7.65 5.05 6.20
N GLU A 79 7.49 4.33 7.31
CA GLU A 79 7.39 4.93 8.64
C GLU A 79 8.66 5.71 9.03
N LEU A 80 9.84 5.23 8.62
CA LEU A 80 11.08 5.96 8.81
C LEU A 80 11.09 7.29 8.05
N VAL A 81 10.69 7.28 6.78
CA VAL A 81 10.59 8.50 5.96
C VAL A 81 9.58 9.47 6.59
N ASP A 82 8.37 9.01 6.89
CA ASP A 82 7.31 9.81 7.53
C ASP A 82 7.78 10.46 8.84
N ALA A 83 8.43 9.68 9.69
CA ALA A 83 8.93 10.16 10.98
C ALA A 83 10.00 11.25 10.82
N LEU A 84 10.84 11.14 9.79
CA LEU A 84 11.87 12.13 9.49
C LEU A 84 11.29 13.37 8.79
N VAL A 85 10.31 13.20 7.89
CA VAL A 85 9.62 14.33 7.22
C VAL A 85 8.85 15.19 8.24
N LYS A 86 8.15 14.58 9.20
CA LYS A 86 7.44 15.29 10.27
C LYS A 86 8.33 16.15 11.17
N LYS A 87 9.65 15.88 11.20
CA LYS A 87 10.58 16.66 12.02
C LYS A 87 11.09 17.91 11.30
N PRO A 88 11.13 19.07 11.96
CA PRO A 88 11.81 20.26 11.40
C PRO A 88 13.27 19.95 11.06
N LEU A 89 13.74 20.40 9.90
CA LEU A 89 15.13 20.21 9.40
C LEU A 89 16.20 20.50 10.45
N ALA A 90 16.01 21.57 11.27
CA ALA A 90 16.93 21.95 12.32
C ALA A 90 17.06 20.95 13.48
N LYS A 91 16.08 20.06 13.67
CA LYS A 91 16.11 19.00 14.70
C LYS A 91 16.62 17.68 14.16
N ARG A 92 16.48 17.42 12.85
CA ARG A 92 16.95 16.18 12.21
C ARG A 92 18.47 15.93 12.36
N ALA A 93 19.25 17.00 12.42
CA ALA A 93 20.72 16.92 12.50
C ALA A 93 21.27 16.65 13.91
N LYS A 94 20.45 16.72 14.96
CA LYS A 94 20.88 16.65 16.37
C LYS A 94 20.46 15.39 17.10
N ASP A 95 19.43 14.68 16.62
CA ASP A 95 18.90 13.50 17.30
C ASP A 95 19.42 12.23 16.62
N ASN A 96 20.37 11.55 17.27
CA ASN A 96 20.89 10.27 16.79
C ASN A 96 19.93 9.11 17.06
N ASP A 97 18.98 9.26 17.99
CA ASP A 97 17.99 8.26 18.35
C ASP A 97 16.60 8.87 18.26
N MET A 98 15.69 8.14 17.65
CA MET A 98 14.28 8.53 17.50
C MET A 98 13.35 7.38 17.81
N GLU A 99 12.24 7.73 18.42
CA GLU A 99 11.09 6.86 18.56
C GLU A 99 9.88 7.47 17.84
N SER A 100 9.17 6.68 17.06
CA SER A 100 7.84 7.00 16.52
C SER A 100 6.86 5.90 16.92
N GLU A 101 5.62 5.96 16.44
CA GLU A 101 4.57 5.03 16.88
C GLU A 101 5.00 3.56 16.81
N ASN A 102 5.64 3.12 15.73
CA ASN A 102 6.00 1.70 15.50
C ASN A 102 7.49 1.46 15.31
N ILE A 103 8.33 2.50 15.31
CA ILE A 103 9.76 2.35 15.07
C ILE A 103 10.61 3.01 16.15
N MET A 104 11.73 2.37 16.46
CA MET A 104 12.89 2.99 17.12
C MET A 104 14.04 3.02 16.12
N LEU A 105 14.71 4.14 16.03
CA LEU A 105 15.75 4.33 15.02
C LEU A 105 17.04 4.86 15.66
N ARG A 106 18.18 4.40 15.14
CA ARG A 106 19.49 4.95 15.44
C ARG A 106 20.35 5.05 14.17
N VAL A 107 21.30 5.99 14.17
CA VAL A 107 22.28 6.09 13.09
C VAL A 107 23.47 5.18 13.40
N VAL A 108 23.85 4.37 12.43
CA VAL A 108 25.00 3.44 12.51
C VAL A 108 25.92 3.61 11.31
N VAL A 109 27.17 3.16 11.46
CA VAL A 109 28.13 3.12 10.36
C VAL A 109 28.38 1.67 9.97
N LEU A 110 28.09 1.35 8.71
CA LEU A 110 28.30 0.01 8.16
C LEU A 110 29.65 -0.07 7.46
N GLN A 111 30.39 -1.13 7.75
CA GLN A 111 31.60 -1.47 7.02
C GLN A 111 31.25 -2.39 5.84
N LEU A 112 31.36 -1.86 4.63
CA LEU A 112 31.06 -2.60 3.40
C LEU A 112 32.35 -3.20 2.85
N LYS A 113 32.38 -4.53 2.75
CA LYS A 113 33.48 -5.27 2.10
C LYS A 113 33.33 -5.16 0.59
N GLY A 114 34.42 -4.83 -0.10
CA GLY A 114 34.46 -4.86 -1.55
C GLY A 114 34.24 -6.27 -2.13
N ARG A 115 34.01 -6.34 -3.43
CA ARG A 115 33.76 -7.64 -4.11
C ARG A 115 34.96 -8.58 -4.07
N ARG A 116 36.17 -8.04 -4.01
CA ARG A 116 37.45 -8.79 -3.90
C ARG A 116 38.03 -8.61 -2.52
N LYS A 117 38.82 -9.58 -2.04
CA LYS A 117 39.51 -9.50 -0.74
C LYS A 117 40.46 -8.32 -0.64
N THR A 118 40.95 -7.82 -1.78
CA THR A 118 41.89 -6.69 -1.90
C THR A 118 41.19 -5.34 -2.00
N ASP A 119 39.85 -5.32 -2.16
CA ASP A 119 39.13 -4.07 -2.24
C ASP A 119 39.09 -3.39 -0.87
N PRO A 120 39.22 -2.05 -0.80
CA PRO A 120 39.16 -1.35 0.46
C PRO A 120 37.78 -1.54 1.11
N ILE A 121 37.77 -1.62 2.45
CA ILE A 121 36.54 -1.54 3.23
C ILE A 121 36.09 -0.08 3.17
N THR A 122 34.85 0.13 2.73
CA THR A 122 34.22 1.45 2.72
C THR A 122 33.21 1.56 3.85
N GLU A 123 33.16 2.72 4.47
CA GLU A 123 32.17 3.02 5.50
C GLU A 123 30.97 3.74 4.88
N LYS A 124 29.77 3.36 5.27
CA LYS A 124 28.53 3.99 4.82
C LYS A 124 27.60 4.19 6.01
N ALA A 125 27.10 5.40 6.18
CA ALA A 125 26.11 5.69 7.20
C ALA A 125 24.77 5.03 6.85
N ALA A 126 24.09 4.54 7.84
CA ALA A 126 22.79 3.90 7.71
C ALA A 126 21.89 4.20 8.93
N TYR A 127 20.59 4.09 8.71
CA TYR A 127 19.63 4.01 9.79
C TYR A 127 19.40 2.54 10.13
N GLU A 128 19.55 2.19 11.40
CA GLU A 128 19.08 0.92 11.94
C GLU A 128 17.74 1.16 12.61
N VAL A 129 16.72 0.44 12.16
CA VAL A 129 15.32 0.62 12.54
C VAL A 129 14.83 -0.65 13.18
N VAL A 130 14.38 -0.58 14.43
CA VAL A 130 13.61 -1.63 15.08
C VAL A 130 12.14 -1.35 14.83
N PHE A 131 11.49 -2.19 14.08
CA PHE A 131 10.09 -2.11 13.70
C PHE A 131 9.27 -3.16 14.45
N ASP A 132 8.26 -2.73 15.19
CA ASP A 132 7.30 -3.60 15.87
C ASP A 132 5.96 -3.58 15.12
N PRO A 133 5.67 -4.60 14.31
CA PRO A 133 4.45 -4.65 13.52
C PRO A 133 3.17 -4.78 14.35
N ASP A 134 3.30 -5.19 15.61
CA ASP A 134 2.18 -5.42 16.52
C ASP A 134 2.23 -4.51 17.76
N LYS A 135 2.96 -3.37 17.70
CA LYS A 135 3.15 -2.45 18.83
C LYS A 135 1.84 -2.02 19.48
N ASP A 136 0.87 -1.59 18.68
CA ASP A 136 -0.45 -1.17 19.18
C ASP A 136 -1.17 -2.27 19.97
N ASN A 137 -1.10 -3.53 19.49
CA ASN A 137 -1.70 -4.67 20.17
C ASN A 137 -0.91 -5.01 21.43
N ARG A 138 0.43 -4.92 21.36
CA ARG A 138 1.33 -5.14 22.51
C ARG A 138 1.04 -4.13 23.61
N ASP A 139 0.92 -2.86 23.27
CA ASP A 139 0.65 -1.79 24.22
C ASP A 139 -0.76 -1.92 24.84
N ARG A 140 -1.79 -2.25 24.03
CA ARG A 140 -3.17 -2.47 24.51
C ARG A 140 -3.29 -3.68 25.45
N THR A 141 -2.51 -4.72 25.23
CA THR A 141 -2.57 -5.97 26.01
C THR A 141 -1.48 -6.08 27.09
N ALA A 142 -0.67 -5.05 27.27
CA ALA A 142 0.45 -5.04 28.22
C ALA A 142 0.03 -5.35 29.66
N SER A 143 -1.17 -4.90 30.08
CA SER A 143 -1.72 -5.15 31.42
C SER A 143 -2.53 -6.43 31.56
N GLN A 144 -2.73 -7.21 30.50
CA GLN A 144 -3.48 -8.47 30.53
C GLN A 144 -2.61 -9.61 31.07
N PRO A 145 -3.22 -10.65 31.69
CA PRO A 145 -2.52 -11.87 32.02
C PRO A 145 -1.89 -12.53 30.79
N ASP A 146 -0.72 -13.14 30.92
CA ASP A 146 0.00 -13.73 29.79
C ASP A 146 -0.81 -14.81 29.05
N GLU A 147 -1.69 -15.52 29.75
CA GLU A 147 -2.58 -16.53 29.18
C GLU A 147 -3.68 -15.95 28.26
N GLU A 148 -3.99 -14.65 28.40
CA GLU A 148 -5.01 -13.94 27.62
C GLU A 148 -4.40 -13.08 26.50
N LYS A 149 -3.08 -12.94 26.44
CA LYS A 149 -2.41 -12.14 25.41
C LYS A 149 -2.46 -12.82 24.05
N PRO A 150 -2.76 -12.07 22.99
CA PRO A 150 -2.66 -12.61 21.63
C PRO A 150 -1.20 -12.98 21.32
N GLN A 151 -1.03 -13.94 20.41
CA GLN A 151 0.30 -14.25 19.88
C GLN A 151 0.74 -13.10 18.95
N LEU A 152 1.69 -12.28 19.44
CA LEU A 152 2.24 -11.14 18.71
C LEU A 152 3.54 -11.55 18.02
N ARG A 153 3.83 -10.89 16.90
CA ARG A 153 5.10 -11.04 16.20
C ARG A 153 6.21 -10.30 16.97
N GLU A 154 7.41 -10.86 16.91
CA GLU A 154 8.56 -10.18 17.50
C GLU A 154 8.99 -9.00 16.66
N PRO A 155 9.47 -7.90 17.29
CA PRO A 155 10.05 -6.78 16.58
C PRO A 155 11.21 -7.22 15.69
N GLN A 156 11.30 -6.62 14.50
CA GLN A 156 12.35 -6.91 13.51
C GLN A 156 13.27 -5.71 13.35
N THR A 157 14.54 -5.98 13.07
CA THR A 157 15.54 -4.93 12.84
C THR A 157 15.88 -4.86 11.36
N PHE A 158 15.69 -3.69 10.77
CA PHE A 158 16.04 -3.39 9.38
C PHE A 158 17.13 -2.33 9.33
N THR A 159 17.92 -2.37 8.26
CA THR A 159 18.96 -1.37 8.02
C THR A 159 18.77 -0.75 6.64
N PHE A 160 18.75 0.58 6.60
CA PHE A 160 18.58 1.37 5.39
C PHE A 160 19.74 2.36 5.23
N PHE A 161 20.32 2.44 4.04
CA PHE A 161 21.36 3.41 3.77
C PHE A 161 20.85 4.84 3.94
N LYS A 162 21.63 5.63 4.68
CA LYS A 162 21.23 7.00 5.05
C LYS A 162 21.01 7.88 3.83
N ASP A 163 21.87 7.78 2.82
CA ASP A 163 21.75 8.55 1.58
C ASP A 163 20.43 8.29 0.83
N VAL A 164 19.98 7.02 0.77
CA VAL A 164 18.70 6.67 0.14
C VAL A 164 17.53 7.26 0.92
N VAL A 165 17.52 7.13 2.24
CA VAL A 165 16.47 7.69 3.09
C VAL A 165 16.45 9.22 3.03
N ASP A 166 17.63 9.86 3.13
CA ASP A 166 17.76 11.31 3.09
C ASP A 166 17.30 11.91 1.75
N GLU A 167 17.42 11.17 0.65
CA GLU A 167 16.88 11.57 -0.66
C GLU A 167 15.35 11.70 -0.60
N PHE A 168 14.65 10.70 -0.08
CA PHE A 168 13.20 10.76 0.14
C PHE A 168 12.80 11.89 1.09
N VAL A 169 13.48 11.98 2.24
CA VAL A 169 13.21 13.00 3.25
C VAL A 169 13.41 14.42 2.72
N THR A 170 14.43 14.62 1.88
CA THR A 170 14.69 15.91 1.24
C THR A 170 13.65 16.22 0.17
N TYR A 171 13.25 15.22 -0.59
CA TYR A 171 12.24 15.37 -1.62
C TYR A 171 10.86 15.74 -1.03
N TYR A 172 10.49 15.13 0.09
CA TYR A 172 9.22 15.36 0.77
C TYR A 172 9.24 16.46 1.84
N ASP A 173 10.25 17.33 1.81
CA ASP A 173 10.29 18.44 2.79
C ASP A 173 9.07 19.35 2.64
N GLY A 174 8.25 19.42 3.71
CA GLY A 174 6.99 20.15 3.72
C GLY A 174 5.77 19.39 3.20
N ALA A 175 5.90 18.12 2.78
CA ALA A 175 4.77 17.28 2.45
C ALA A 175 3.90 16.95 3.69
N LEU A 176 2.64 16.58 3.45
CA LEU A 176 1.73 16.06 4.46
C LEU A 176 1.73 14.53 4.37
N PRO A 177 2.31 13.81 5.35
CA PRO A 177 2.34 12.37 5.31
C PRO A 177 1.03 11.74 5.76
N GLN A 178 0.72 10.55 5.22
CA GLN A 178 -0.40 9.68 5.59
C GLN A 178 -1.76 10.39 5.52
N VAL A 179 -2.02 11.07 4.40
CA VAL A 179 -3.29 11.78 4.18
C VAL A 179 -4.38 10.81 3.80
N PHE A 180 -5.42 10.72 4.65
CA PHE A 180 -6.60 9.93 4.33
C PHE A 180 -7.39 10.59 3.20
N VAL A 181 -7.64 9.83 2.12
CA VAL A 181 -8.43 10.26 0.97
C VAL A 181 -9.66 9.39 0.79
N LYS A 182 -10.79 10.01 0.40
CA LYS A 182 -12.03 9.30 0.14
C LYS A 182 -12.85 9.99 -0.94
N GLY A 183 -13.63 9.19 -1.67
CA GLY A 183 -14.58 9.69 -2.68
C GLY A 183 -15.62 8.62 -3.00
N SER A 184 -16.77 9.04 -3.49
CA SER A 184 -17.88 8.15 -3.85
C SER A 184 -18.09 8.15 -5.36
N LEU A 185 -18.22 6.97 -5.93
CA LEU A 185 -18.44 6.77 -7.36
C LEU A 185 -19.78 6.07 -7.61
N GLU A 186 -20.64 6.73 -8.39
CA GLU A 186 -21.89 6.16 -8.84
C GLU A 186 -21.65 5.11 -9.94
N THR A 187 -22.27 3.94 -9.78
CA THR A 187 -22.21 2.82 -10.72
C THR A 187 -23.63 2.32 -11.07
N HIS A 188 -23.73 1.43 -12.05
CA HIS A 188 -25.02 0.78 -12.37
C HIS A 188 -25.54 -0.14 -11.27
N PHE A 189 -24.68 -0.55 -10.32
CA PHE A 189 -25.01 -1.47 -9.24
C PHE A 189 -25.20 -0.81 -7.88
N GLY A 190 -25.02 0.50 -7.80
CA GLY A 190 -25.07 1.31 -6.58
C GLY A 190 -23.85 2.19 -6.44
N THR A 191 -23.70 2.83 -5.29
CA THR A 191 -22.57 3.71 -4.98
C THR A 191 -21.44 2.91 -4.37
N ILE A 192 -20.20 3.16 -4.81
CA ILE A 192 -19.00 2.60 -4.18
C ILE A 192 -18.14 3.73 -3.60
N ASP A 193 -17.83 3.62 -2.33
CA ASP A 193 -16.89 4.52 -1.65
C ASP A 193 -15.47 4.01 -1.84
N LEU A 194 -14.63 4.83 -2.44
CA LEU A 194 -13.21 4.59 -2.64
C LEU A 194 -12.41 5.35 -1.59
N TYR A 195 -11.36 4.72 -1.06
CA TYR A 195 -10.55 5.34 -0.01
C TYR A 195 -9.12 4.78 0.03
N GLY A 196 -8.28 5.48 0.78
CA GLY A 196 -6.92 5.05 1.08
C GLY A 196 -6.17 6.10 1.86
N TYR A 197 -4.88 5.84 2.05
CA TYR A 197 -3.94 6.80 2.62
C TYR A 197 -2.89 7.10 1.56
N ALA A 198 -2.74 8.37 1.21
CA ALA A 198 -1.64 8.84 0.40
C ALA A 198 -0.40 8.92 1.32
N ASP A 199 0.69 8.29 0.92
CA ASP A 199 1.89 8.30 1.75
C ASP A 199 2.38 9.72 1.98
N GLU A 200 2.42 10.53 0.90
CA GLU A 200 2.81 11.93 0.97
C GLU A 200 1.93 12.79 0.05
N LEU A 201 1.41 13.89 0.57
CA LEU A 201 0.68 14.88 -0.23
C LEU A 201 1.48 16.17 -0.30
N MET A 202 1.84 16.57 -1.50
CA MET A 202 2.50 17.84 -1.82
C MET A 202 1.51 18.81 -2.48
N PRO A 203 1.83 20.10 -2.62
CA PRO A 203 0.88 21.11 -3.11
C PRO A 203 0.26 20.80 -4.49
N PHE A 204 0.95 20.05 -5.35
CA PHE A 204 0.52 19.79 -6.73
C PHE A 204 0.55 18.31 -7.12
N SER A 205 0.94 17.43 -6.20
CA SER A 205 1.11 16.01 -6.47
C SER A 205 0.82 15.14 -5.24
N CYS A 206 0.26 13.96 -5.51
CA CYS A 206 0.06 12.92 -4.53
C CYS A 206 1.10 11.83 -4.78
N HIS A 207 1.67 11.29 -3.72
CA HIS A 207 2.77 10.35 -3.80
C HIS A 207 2.49 9.08 -3.03
N ASP A 208 3.11 8.00 -3.50
CA ASP A 208 3.11 6.71 -2.83
C ASP A 208 4.51 6.08 -2.92
N ILE A 209 5.03 5.66 -1.78
CA ILE A 209 6.38 5.10 -1.66
C ILE A 209 6.31 3.60 -1.89
N LYS A 210 7.04 3.12 -2.88
CA LYS A 210 7.11 1.70 -3.22
C LYS A 210 8.51 1.13 -2.97
N THR A 211 8.55 0.00 -2.29
CA THR A 211 9.78 -0.76 -2.14
C THR A 211 9.73 -2.02 -3.00
N THR A 212 10.77 -2.31 -3.75
CA THR A 212 10.84 -3.48 -4.61
C THR A 212 12.26 -4.00 -4.72
N LYS A 213 12.43 -5.31 -4.80
CA LYS A 213 13.76 -5.91 -5.02
C LYS A 213 14.27 -5.65 -6.44
N ASN A 214 13.37 -5.69 -7.41
CA ASN A 214 13.68 -5.50 -8.83
C ASN A 214 12.68 -4.50 -9.41
N TYR A 215 13.18 -3.38 -9.93
CA TYR A 215 12.38 -2.38 -10.59
C TYR A 215 12.56 -2.45 -12.11
N HIS A 216 11.46 -2.31 -12.81
CA HIS A 216 11.41 -2.08 -14.26
C HIS A 216 10.44 -0.95 -14.54
N ALA A 217 10.77 -0.04 -15.44
CA ALA A 217 9.92 1.08 -15.80
C ALA A 217 8.52 0.62 -16.25
N GLY A 218 7.49 1.24 -15.70
CA GLY A 218 6.10 0.89 -15.95
C GLY A 218 5.53 -0.24 -15.07
N ASN A 219 6.26 -0.69 -14.04
CA ASN A 219 5.75 -1.71 -13.12
C ASN A 219 4.44 -1.32 -12.43
N PHE A 220 4.24 -0.02 -12.20
CA PHE A 220 3.08 0.50 -11.47
C PHE A 220 1.98 1.06 -12.39
N LYS A 221 2.14 0.92 -13.72
CA LYS A 221 1.19 1.44 -14.70
C LYS A 221 -0.23 0.88 -14.56
N GLU A 222 -0.35 -0.38 -14.18
CA GLU A 222 -1.63 -1.07 -14.05
C GLU A 222 -2.19 -1.00 -12.61
N HIS A 223 -1.54 -0.26 -11.70
CA HIS A 223 -2.03 -0.03 -10.34
C HIS A 223 -3.14 1.03 -10.34
N TRP A 224 -4.06 0.94 -9.40
CA TRP A 224 -5.22 1.84 -9.33
C TRP A 224 -5.00 3.07 -8.44
N GLN A 225 -3.96 3.10 -7.62
CA GLN A 225 -3.70 4.21 -6.70
C GLN A 225 -3.59 5.56 -7.45
N HIS A 226 -2.89 5.59 -8.59
CA HIS A 226 -2.70 6.81 -9.39
C HIS A 226 -3.98 7.31 -10.10
N ILE A 227 -5.08 6.57 -10.01
CA ILE A 227 -6.42 6.99 -10.45
C ILE A 227 -7.31 7.27 -9.23
N VAL A 228 -7.33 6.34 -8.25
CA VAL A 228 -8.21 6.43 -7.09
C VAL A 228 -7.87 7.63 -6.21
N TYR A 229 -6.59 7.89 -5.93
CA TYR A 229 -6.24 8.96 -5.00
C TYR A 229 -6.50 10.36 -5.57
N PRO A 230 -6.11 10.70 -6.82
CA PRO A 230 -6.53 11.96 -7.42
C PRO A 230 -8.05 12.11 -7.51
N PHE A 231 -8.79 11.05 -7.90
CA PHE A 231 -10.25 11.06 -7.90
C PHE A 231 -10.82 11.41 -6.52
N CYS A 232 -10.33 10.78 -5.45
CA CYS A 232 -10.76 11.07 -4.08
C CYS A 232 -10.39 12.50 -3.67
N LEU A 233 -9.17 12.96 -3.97
CA LEU A 233 -8.70 14.31 -3.65
C LEU A 233 -9.58 15.37 -4.33
N HIS A 234 -9.95 15.19 -5.62
CA HIS A 234 -10.86 16.10 -6.31
C HIS A 234 -12.21 16.21 -5.60
N GLN A 235 -12.78 15.09 -5.17
CA GLN A 235 -14.05 15.12 -4.40
C GLN A 235 -13.91 15.77 -3.03
N MET A 236 -12.72 15.74 -2.44
CA MET A 236 -12.41 16.45 -1.20
C MET A 236 -12.09 17.94 -1.42
N GLY A 237 -12.15 18.45 -2.66
CA GLY A 237 -11.85 19.83 -3.01
C GLY A 237 -10.35 20.14 -3.13
N VAL A 238 -9.52 19.12 -3.28
CA VAL A 238 -8.06 19.22 -3.46
C VAL A 238 -7.73 18.78 -4.90
N PRO A 239 -7.64 19.71 -5.86
CA PRO A 239 -7.48 19.39 -7.29
C PRO A 239 -6.03 19.03 -7.62
N VAL A 240 -5.61 17.84 -7.26
CA VAL A 240 -4.27 17.29 -7.56
C VAL A 240 -4.40 16.30 -8.70
N ASP A 241 -3.80 16.61 -9.84
CA ASP A 241 -3.83 15.78 -11.05
C ASP A 241 -2.60 14.89 -11.22
N LEU A 242 -1.51 15.18 -10.53
CA LEU A 242 -0.28 14.41 -10.63
C LEU A 242 -0.18 13.40 -9.50
N PHE A 243 0.10 12.17 -9.89
CA PHE A 243 0.42 11.10 -8.97
C PHE A 243 1.82 10.55 -9.29
N GLU A 244 2.65 10.37 -8.28
CA GLU A 244 4.00 9.87 -8.44
C GLU A 244 4.24 8.66 -7.52
N TYR A 245 4.68 7.56 -8.11
CA TYR A 245 5.30 6.48 -7.36
C TYR A 245 6.78 6.82 -7.18
N ASN A 246 7.21 6.92 -5.93
CA ASN A 246 8.62 7.04 -5.58
C ASN A 246 9.12 5.67 -5.12
N ILE A 247 10.01 5.08 -5.89
CA ILE A 247 10.36 3.67 -5.80
C ILE A 247 11.80 3.53 -5.31
N THR A 248 12.05 2.58 -4.41
CA THR A 248 13.41 2.20 -4.04
C THR A 248 13.60 0.69 -3.97
N ASN A 249 14.79 0.25 -4.36
CA ASN A 249 15.29 -1.10 -4.06
C ASN A 249 16.23 -1.10 -2.84
N PHE A 250 16.15 -0.05 -2.00
CA PHE A 250 17.01 0.25 -0.85
C PHE A 250 18.47 0.60 -1.19
N LYS A 251 18.80 0.79 -2.47
CA LYS A 251 20.12 1.19 -2.96
C LYS A 251 20.03 2.33 -3.97
N GLU A 252 18.99 2.30 -4.77
CA GLU A 252 18.71 3.23 -5.85
C GLU A 252 17.25 3.68 -5.74
N THR A 253 16.98 4.86 -6.28
CA THR A 253 15.66 5.48 -6.30
C THR A 253 15.19 5.66 -7.73
N PHE A 254 13.90 5.55 -7.94
CA PHE A 254 13.25 5.70 -9.24
C PHE A 254 11.91 6.40 -9.03
N SER A 255 11.36 6.98 -10.09
CA SER A 255 10.01 7.52 -10.06
C SER A 255 9.21 7.19 -11.32
N GLU A 256 7.89 7.06 -11.15
CA GLU A 256 6.91 6.96 -12.22
C GLU A 256 5.82 8.00 -11.98
N VAL A 257 5.62 8.92 -12.93
CA VAL A 257 4.63 9.99 -12.82
C VAL A 257 3.45 9.70 -13.73
N TYR A 258 2.25 9.81 -13.17
CA TYR A 258 0.98 9.61 -13.86
C TYR A 258 0.09 10.85 -13.71
N ALA A 259 -0.44 11.33 -14.84
CA ALA A 259 -1.41 12.40 -14.84
C ALA A 259 -2.82 11.81 -14.85
N PHE A 260 -3.62 12.17 -13.85
CA PHE A 260 -5.03 11.87 -13.79
C PHE A 260 -5.81 12.80 -14.75
N LYS A 261 -6.76 12.23 -15.47
CA LYS A 261 -7.67 12.96 -16.35
C LYS A 261 -9.07 12.38 -16.21
N GLU A 262 -10.00 13.16 -15.71
CA GLU A 262 -11.35 12.70 -15.40
C GLU A 262 -12.02 12.00 -16.59
N GLU A 263 -11.94 12.59 -17.79
CA GLU A 263 -12.62 12.06 -18.98
C GLU A 263 -12.07 10.69 -19.41
N ARG A 264 -10.79 10.43 -19.12
CA ARG A 264 -10.13 9.16 -19.45
C ARG A 264 -10.26 8.13 -18.33
N ASP A 265 -10.08 8.57 -17.08
CA ASP A 265 -9.79 7.68 -15.96
C ASP A 265 -11.04 7.32 -15.15
N ILE A 266 -12.04 8.22 -15.02
CA ILE A 266 -13.30 7.90 -14.36
C ILE A 266 -14.06 6.77 -15.06
N PRO A 267 -14.18 6.71 -16.41
CA PRO A 267 -14.80 5.57 -17.07
C PRO A 267 -14.11 4.24 -16.79
N LYS A 268 -12.76 4.21 -16.74
CA LYS A 268 -11.99 3.02 -16.39
C LYS A 268 -12.21 2.60 -14.93
N LEU A 269 -12.20 3.59 -14.03
CA LEU A 269 -12.43 3.37 -12.61
C LEU A 269 -13.84 2.81 -12.37
N ARG A 270 -14.83 3.32 -13.10
CA ARG A 270 -16.21 2.80 -13.04
C ARG A 270 -16.29 1.36 -13.51
N ASP A 271 -15.67 1.01 -14.62
CA ASP A 271 -15.67 -0.36 -15.17
C ASP A 271 -15.10 -1.35 -14.16
N ILE A 272 -13.92 -1.08 -13.60
CA ILE A 272 -13.31 -1.98 -12.61
C ILE A 272 -14.14 -2.08 -11.33
N CYS A 273 -14.74 -0.98 -10.87
CA CYS A 273 -15.61 -0.96 -9.70
C CYS A 273 -16.88 -1.77 -9.94
N GLU A 274 -17.51 -1.66 -11.11
CA GLU A 274 -18.70 -2.44 -11.47
C GLU A 274 -18.39 -3.95 -11.52
N ARG A 275 -17.28 -4.33 -12.11
CA ARG A 275 -16.80 -5.72 -12.12
C ARG A 275 -16.47 -6.22 -10.71
N PHE A 276 -15.88 -5.38 -9.88
CA PHE A 276 -15.61 -5.70 -8.48
C PHE A 276 -16.91 -5.91 -7.68
N ILE A 277 -17.90 -5.03 -7.86
CA ILE A 277 -19.22 -5.18 -7.21
C ILE A 277 -19.87 -6.51 -7.63
N GLN A 278 -19.88 -6.83 -8.92
CA GLN A 278 -20.41 -8.11 -9.41
C GLN A 278 -19.68 -9.30 -8.78
N PHE A 279 -18.36 -9.23 -8.68
CA PHE A 279 -17.54 -10.26 -8.06
C PHE A 279 -17.90 -10.48 -6.60
N ILE A 280 -17.96 -9.42 -5.78
CA ILE A 280 -18.27 -9.56 -4.35
C ILE A 280 -19.72 -9.99 -4.11
N GLU A 281 -20.67 -9.57 -4.96
CA GLU A 281 -22.06 -10.03 -4.88
C GLU A 281 -22.18 -11.52 -5.23
N THR A 282 -21.42 -12.01 -6.21
CA THR A 282 -21.41 -13.42 -6.60
C THR A 282 -20.76 -14.31 -5.52
N ASN A 283 -19.79 -13.76 -4.78
CA ASN A 283 -19.02 -14.49 -3.77
C ASN A 283 -19.43 -14.12 -2.33
N ARG A 284 -20.65 -13.62 -2.14
CA ARG A 284 -21.13 -13.09 -0.87
C ARG A 284 -21.08 -14.12 0.27
N ASP A 285 -21.27 -15.38 -0.02
CA ASP A 285 -21.27 -16.50 0.91
C ASP A 285 -19.89 -16.83 1.51
N VAL A 286 -18.83 -16.51 0.80
CA VAL A 286 -17.43 -16.72 1.27
C VAL A 286 -16.78 -15.44 1.80
N ILE A 287 -17.44 -14.28 1.66
CA ILE A 287 -16.94 -13.00 2.17
C ILE A 287 -17.44 -12.79 3.61
N THR A 288 -16.54 -12.85 4.55
CA THR A 288 -16.81 -12.70 5.99
C THR A 288 -16.64 -11.28 6.52
N ASP A 289 -15.75 -10.47 5.92
CA ASP A 289 -15.66 -9.04 6.22
C ASP A 289 -16.69 -8.26 5.39
N THR A 290 -17.85 -8.00 6.03
CA THR A 290 -18.98 -7.34 5.38
C THR A 290 -18.73 -5.85 5.06
N LYS A 291 -17.61 -5.27 5.47
CA LYS A 291 -17.32 -3.84 5.25
C LYS A 291 -17.36 -3.44 3.77
N VAL A 292 -17.05 -4.36 2.86
CA VAL A 292 -17.11 -4.11 1.41
C VAL A 292 -18.54 -3.85 0.90
N PHE A 293 -19.58 -4.26 1.69
CA PHE A 293 -21.01 -4.11 1.38
C PHE A 293 -21.65 -2.92 2.10
N HIS A 294 -20.87 -2.00 2.66
CA HIS A 294 -21.35 -0.85 3.40
C HIS A 294 -20.62 0.42 2.97
N SER A 295 -21.31 1.56 3.16
CA SER A 295 -20.68 2.88 3.05
C SER A 295 -19.59 3.07 4.10
N LEU A 296 -18.62 3.91 3.79
CA LEU A 296 -17.62 4.36 4.76
C LEU A 296 -18.23 5.10 5.97
N ASN A 297 -19.41 5.70 5.77
CA ASN A 297 -20.10 6.43 6.83
C ASN A 297 -20.88 5.51 7.79
N ASP A 298 -21.06 4.24 7.44
CA ASP A 298 -21.80 3.24 8.24
C ASP A 298 -20.86 2.36 9.09
N ARG A 299 -19.60 2.73 9.23
CA ARG A 299 -18.54 1.95 9.91
C ARG A 299 -18.24 2.46 11.31
#